data_1d876b49954a6b3f8e8792edb114d53a
#
_entry.id   1d876b49954a6b3f8e8792edb114d53a
#
_cell.length_a   1.000
_cell.length_b   1.000
_cell.length_c   1.000
_cell.angle_alpha   90.00
_cell.angle_beta   90.00
_cell.angle_gamma   90.00
#
_symmetry.space_group_name_H-M   'P 1'
#
loop_
_entity.id
_entity.type
_entity.pdbx_description
1 polymer ?
#
loop_
_entity_poly.entity_id
_entity_poly.type
_entity_poly.pdbx_seq_one_letter_code
_entity_poly.pdbx_strand_id
1 'polypeptide(L)'
;MSREELRGRVGGADERVFASLLATLETAGVVKTERDKVRLAVHEVRLSAEQQRAVDRVEEEFLRAGAAPPSPEEALAHAGIRGDEEHELFQVLVQGGTLVRVKESLFFHARALETIQGKLVALLRERKEIGPGDIKDLLAISRKYAIPLLEFFDARRVTVRVGERRALRGG
;
A
#
# COMPACT_ATOMS: atom_id res chain seq x y z
N MET A 1 -2.87 -15.07 -8.44
CA MET A 1 -3.25 -15.62 -9.77
C MET A 1 -4.30 -16.72 -9.57
N SER A 2 -5.06 -17.12 -10.61
CA SER A 2 -6.00 -18.24 -10.48
C SER A 2 -5.27 -19.59 -10.42
N ARG A 3 -5.94 -20.63 -9.86
CA ARG A 3 -5.39 -22.00 -9.87
C ARG A 3 -5.10 -22.50 -11.27
N GLU A 4 -5.99 -22.18 -12.21
CA GLU A 4 -5.90 -22.61 -13.60
C GLU A 4 -4.74 -21.92 -14.34
N GLU A 5 -4.57 -20.63 -14.13
CA GLU A 5 -3.42 -19.87 -14.66
C GLU A 5 -2.08 -20.40 -14.09
N LEU A 6 -2.04 -20.70 -12.79
CA LEU A 6 -0.85 -21.27 -12.16
C LEU A 6 -0.53 -22.66 -12.74
N ARG A 7 -1.54 -23.52 -12.92
CA ARG A 7 -1.40 -24.85 -13.52
C ARG A 7 -0.86 -24.76 -14.97
N GLY A 8 -1.35 -23.80 -15.73
CA GLY A 8 -0.85 -23.55 -17.09
C GLY A 8 0.63 -23.16 -17.12
N ARG A 9 1.08 -22.35 -16.18
CA ARG A 9 2.49 -21.89 -16.06
C ARG A 9 3.47 -22.98 -15.60
N VAL A 10 3.00 -23.93 -14.79
CA VAL A 10 3.83 -25.08 -14.35
C VAL A 10 3.78 -26.28 -15.30
N GLY A 11 3.44 -26.05 -16.59
CA GLY A 11 3.52 -27.09 -17.61
C GLY A 11 2.29 -27.99 -17.73
N GLY A 12 1.11 -27.55 -17.27
CA GLY A 12 -0.15 -28.27 -17.45
C GLY A 12 -0.22 -29.61 -16.72
N ALA A 13 0.37 -29.70 -15.55
CA ALA A 13 0.39 -30.92 -14.73
C ALA A 13 -1.03 -31.53 -14.56
N ASP A 14 -1.10 -32.85 -14.43
CA ASP A 14 -2.33 -33.56 -14.09
C ASP A 14 -3.00 -32.92 -12.88
N GLU A 15 -4.33 -32.80 -12.92
CA GLU A 15 -5.09 -32.05 -11.89
C GLU A 15 -4.91 -32.62 -10.49
N ARG A 16 -4.77 -33.95 -10.36
CA ARG A 16 -4.55 -34.61 -9.06
C ARG A 16 -3.14 -34.35 -8.53
N VAL A 17 -2.16 -34.36 -9.40
CA VAL A 17 -0.76 -34.05 -9.05
C VAL A 17 -0.64 -32.58 -8.64
N PHE A 18 -1.25 -31.68 -9.41
CA PHE A 18 -1.27 -30.27 -9.12
C PHE A 18 -1.97 -29.95 -7.78
N ALA A 19 -3.14 -30.58 -7.52
CA ALA A 19 -3.86 -30.43 -6.26
C ALA A 19 -3.04 -30.94 -5.06
N SER A 20 -2.38 -32.09 -5.21
CA SER A 20 -1.51 -32.65 -4.16
C SER A 20 -0.32 -31.75 -3.87
N LEU A 21 0.28 -31.17 -4.90
CA LEU A 21 1.41 -30.25 -4.79
C LEU A 21 0.99 -28.96 -4.08
N LEU A 22 -0.18 -28.40 -4.44
CA LEU A 22 -0.73 -27.23 -3.76
C LEU A 22 -1.02 -27.51 -2.28
N ALA A 23 -1.62 -28.65 -1.95
CA ALA A 23 -1.89 -29.02 -0.57
C ALA A 23 -0.60 -29.19 0.26
N THR A 24 0.44 -29.73 -0.35
CA THR A 24 1.77 -29.82 0.28
C THR A 24 2.37 -28.44 0.54
N LEU A 25 2.27 -27.53 -0.44
CA LEU A 25 2.77 -26.15 -0.32
C LEU A 25 1.95 -25.33 0.67
N GLU A 26 0.64 -25.59 0.80
CA GLU A 26 -0.21 -24.99 1.83
C GLU A 26 0.16 -25.48 3.23
N THR A 27 0.38 -26.78 3.38
CA THR A 27 0.82 -27.39 4.65
C THR A 27 2.20 -26.88 5.06
N ALA A 28 3.08 -26.64 4.08
CA ALA A 28 4.38 -26.04 4.29
C ALA A 28 4.33 -24.51 4.52
N GLY A 29 3.14 -23.89 4.46
CA GLY A 29 2.98 -22.46 4.64
C GLY A 29 3.53 -21.60 3.52
N VAL A 30 3.81 -22.18 2.34
CA VAL A 30 4.40 -21.49 1.19
C VAL A 30 3.34 -20.75 0.36
N VAL A 31 2.14 -21.32 0.28
CA VAL A 31 1.01 -20.72 -0.44
C VAL A 31 -0.25 -20.74 0.42
N LYS A 32 -1.17 -19.84 0.12
CA LYS A 32 -2.56 -19.87 0.61
C LYS A 32 -3.50 -19.90 -0.56
N THR A 33 -4.48 -20.80 -0.51
CA THR A 33 -5.56 -20.86 -1.49
C THR A 33 -6.82 -20.22 -0.91
N GLU A 34 -7.38 -19.24 -1.58
CA GLU A 34 -8.66 -18.61 -1.24
C GLU A 34 -9.60 -18.75 -2.44
N ARG A 35 -10.59 -19.63 -2.32
CA ARG A 35 -11.50 -20.01 -3.41
C ARG A 35 -10.71 -20.54 -4.61
N ASP A 36 -10.70 -19.80 -5.72
CA ASP A 36 -9.99 -20.15 -6.96
C ASP A 36 -8.67 -19.40 -7.15
N LYS A 37 -8.21 -18.65 -6.16
CA LYS A 37 -6.96 -17.88 -6.21
C LYS A 37 -5.89 -18.49 -5.33
N VAL A 38 -4.72 -18.71 -5.92
CA VAL A 38 -3.50 -19.09 -5.20
C VAL A 38 -2.63 -17.84 -5.05
N ARG A 39 -2.23 -17.57 -3.83
CA ARG A 39 -1.23 -16.56 -3.49
C ARG A 39 -0.09 -17.20 -2.71
N LEU A 40 1.09 -16.66 -2.81
CA LEU A 40 2.13 -17.02 -1.85
C LEU A 40 1.55 -16.71 -0.45
N ALA A 41 1.62 -17.67 0.46
CA ALA A 41 1.50 -17.36 1.87
C ALA A 41 2.60 -16.30 2.07
N VAL A 42 2.21 -15.15 2.61
CA VAL A 42 3.18 -14.11 2.91
C VAL A 42 4.37 -14.82 3.55
N HIS A 43 5.54 -14.76 2.88
CA HIS A 43 6.76 -15.13 3.54
C HIS A 43 6.72 -14.30 4.83
N GLU A 44 6.55 -14.93 5.99
CA GLU A 44 7.05 -14.34 7.22
C GLU A 44 8.56 -14.24 6.96
N VAL A 45 8.96 -13.13 6.38
CA VAL A 45 10.36 -12.76 6.32
C VAL A 45 10.75 -12.72 7.79
N ARG A 46 11.41 -13.77 8.26
CA ARG A 46 11.94 -13.81 9.64
C ARG A 46 13.06 -12.80 9.67
N LEU A 47 12.67 -11.56 9.88
CA LEU A 47 13.61 -10.46 10.03
C LEU A 47 14.51 -10.76 11.25
N SER A 48 15.78 -10.54 11.10
CA SER A 48 16.67 -10.46 12.25
C SER A 48 16.22 -9.32 13.17
N ALA A 49 16.64 -9.33 14.42
CA ALA A 49 16.31 -8.23 15.35
C ALA A 49 16.83 -6.87 14.85
N GLU A 50 17.89 -6.85 14.07
CA GLU A 50 18.44 -5.65 13.45
C GLU A 50 17.57 -5.18 12.28
N GLN A 51 17.19 -6.07 11.39
CA GLN A 51 16.29 -5.79 10.28
C GLN A 51 14.93 -5.31 10.77
N GLN A 52 14.38 -5.93 11.82
CA GLN A 52 13.12 -5.49 12.41
C GLN A 52 13.22 -4.05 12.92
N ARG A 53 14.28 -3.71 13.66
CA ARG A 53 14.49 -2.33 14.13
C ARG A 53 14.67 -1.33 12.98
N ALA A 54 15.25 -1.75 11.88
CA ALA A 54 15.40 -0.92 10.69
C ALA A 54 14.04 -0.68 10.01
N VAL A 55 13.23 -1.73 9.86
CA VAL A 55 11.85 -1.64 9.33
C VAL A 55 10.98 -0.75 10.22
N ASP A 56 11.08 -0.90 11.56
CA ASP A 56 10.34 -0.07 12.52
C ASP A 56 10.71 1.43 12.37
N ARG A 57 11.99 1.74 12.14
CA ARG A 57 12.42 3.13 11.88
C ARG A 57 11.83 3.71 10.60
N VAL A 58 11.75 2.92 9.53
CA VAL A 58 11.11 3.34 8.27
C VAL A 58 9.62 3.61 8.52
N GLU A 59 8.92 2.70 9.22
CA GLU A 59 7.51 2.88 9.58
C GLU A 59 7.28 4.17 10.36
N GLU A 60 8.06 4.39 11.43
CA GLU A 60 7.98 5.59 12.27
C GLU A 60 8.22 6.88 11.48
N GLU A 61 9.15 6.86 10.53
CA GLU A 61 9.43 8.02 9.69
C GLU A 61 8.25 8.37 8.80
N PHE A 62 7.66 7.39 8.12
CA PHE A 62 6.44 7.59 7.32
C PHE A 62 5.24 8.04 8.16
N LEU A 63 5.08 7.47 9.36
CA LEU A 63 4.01 7.86 10.27
C LEU A 63 4.16 9.31 10.73
N ARG A 64 5.38 9.73 11.10
CA ARG A 64 5.70 11.08 11.55
C ARG A 64 5.58 12.11 10.44
N ALA A 65 5.98 11.76 9.22
CA ALA A 65 5.88 12.62 8.05
C ALA A 65 4.43 12.90 7.60
N GLY A 66 3.50 12.02 7.95
CA GLY A 66 2.07 12.23 7.77
C GLY A 66 1.67 12.49 6.31
N ALA A 67 1.31 13.73 5.99
CA ALA A 67 0.82 14.11 4.65
C ALA A 67 1.93 14.48 3.64
N ALA A 68 3.19 14.54 4.08
CA ALA A 68 4.35 14.82 3.23
C ALA A 68 5.45 13.77 3.43
N PRO A 69 5.20 12.51 3.05
CA PRO A 69 6.14 11.42 3.28
C PRO A 69 7.44 11.57 2.50
N PRO A 70 8.56 11.00 3.00
CA PRO A 70 9.79 10.90 2.26
C PRO A 70 9.64 9.94 1.06
N SER A 71 10.63 9.92 0.17
CA SER A 71 10.75 8.82 -0.79
C SER A 71 11.17 7.52 -0.09
N PRO A 72 10.89 6.35 -0.69
CA PRO A 72 11.38 5.08 -0.16
C PRO A 72 12.88 5.05 0.07
N GLU A 73 13.65 5.57 -0.89
CA GLU A 73 15.10 5.61 -0.84
C GLU A 73 15.62 6.47 0.32
N GLU A 74 15.00 7.65 0.53
CA GLU A 74 15.35 8.53 1.66
C GLU A 74 15.09 7.84 3.01
N ALA A 75 13.91 7.25 3.19
CA ALA A 75 13.53 6.58 4.43
C ALA A 75 14.42 5.36 4.73
N LEU A 76 14.73 4.54 3.71
CA LEU A 76 15.63 3.39 3.85
C LEU A 76 17.04 3.82 4.21
N ALA A 77 17.56 4.87 3.55
CA ALA A 77 18.89 5.42 3.85
C ALA A 77 18.97 5.95 5.29
N HIS A 78 17.94 6.66 5.78
CA HIS A 78 17.87 7.15 7.16
C HIS A 78 17.78 6.00 8.18
N ALA A 79 17.11 4.90 7.83
CA ALA A 79 17.06 3.69 8.65
C ALA A 79 18.35 2.87 8.64
N GLY A 80 19.32 3.24 7.78
CA GLY A 80 20.59 2.53 7.63
C GLY A 80 20.51 1.28 6.75
N ILE A 81 19.40 1.12 5.99
CA ILE A 81 19.20 0.02 5.05
C ILE A 81 19.82 0.43 3.70
N ARG A 82 20.69 -0.43 3.15
CA ARG A 82 21.36 -0.19 1.87
C ARG A 82 21.59 -1.49 1.11
N GLY A 83 21.65 -1.38 -0.22
CA GLY A 83 21.99 -2.49 -1.11
C GLY A 83 20.84 -3.46 -1.34
N ASP A 84 21.15 -4.74 -1.42
CA ASP A 84 20.20 -5.76 -1.89
C ASP A 84 18.97 -5.95 -0.98
N GLU A 85 19.07 -5.59 0.29
CA GLU A 85 17.98 -5.72 1.27
C GLU A 85 16.93 -4.60 1.19
N GLU A 86 17.23 -3.46 0.55
CA GLU A 86 16.34 -2.28 0.48
C GLU A 86 14.94 -2.65 -0.01
N HIS A 87 14.88 -3.33 -1.14
CA HIS A 87 13.61 -3.71 -1.75
C HIS A 87 12.82 -4.68 -0.87
N GLU A 88 13.49 -5.70 -0.34
CA GLU A 88 12.85 -6.75 0.45
C GLU A 88 12.26 -6.20 1.75
N LEU A 89 13.04 -5.43 2.51
CA LEU A 89 12.61 -4.85 3.77
C LEU A 89 11.49 -3.81 3.57
N PHE A 90 11.55 -3.00 2.51
CA PHE A 90 10.47 -2.08 2.18
C PHE A 90 9.18 -2.81 1.80
N GLN A 91 9.29 -3.93 1.05
CA GLN A 91 8.14 -4.76 0.68
C GLN A 91 7.44 -5.38 1.89
N VAL A 92 8.12 -5.63 3.00
CA VAL A 92 7.48 -6.09 4.26
C VAL A 92 6.41 -5.09 4.71
N LEU A 93 6.74 -3.79 4.72
CA LEU A 93 5.80 -2.73 5.11
C LEU A 93 4.64 -2.56 4.11
N VAL A 94 4.93 -2.70 2.82
CA VAL A 94 3.90 -2.58 1.76
C VAL A 94 2.95 -3.78 1.77
N GLN A 95 3.49 -5.00 1.85
CA GLN A 95 2.69 -6.24 1.86
C GLN A 95 1.91 -6.39 3.17
N GLY A 96 2.49 -5.94 4.29
CA GLY A 96 1.83 -5.87 5.59
C GLY A 96 0.71 -4.82 5.65
N GLY A 97 0.58 -3.96 4.63
CA GLY A 97 -0.42 -2.89 4.58
C GLY A 97 -0.11 -1.69 5.48
N THR A 98 1.06 -1.66 6.10
CA THR A 98 1.54 -0.52 6.90
C THR A 98 1.80 0.69 6.02
N LEU A 99 2.44 0.47 4.87
CA LEU A 99 2.62 1.48 3.82
C LEU A 99 1.69 1.20 2.65
N VAL A 100 1.00 2.22 2.20
CA VAL A 100 0.04 2.17 1.10
C VAL A 100 0.58 2.96 -0.08
N ARG A 101 0.65 2.33 -1.24
CA ARG A 101 1.05 2.99 -2.49
C ARG A 101 -0.06 3.90 -2.98
N VAL A 102 0.22 5.19 -3.07
CA VAL A 102 -0.70 6.20 -3.60
C VAL A 102 -0.42 6.50 -5.07
N LYS A 103 0.85 6.54 -5.44
CA LYS A 103 1.32 6.68 -6.82
C LYS A 103 2.64 5.91 -6.99
N GLU A 104 3.24 5.91 -8.17
CA GLU A 104 4.35 5.05 -8.59
C GLU A 104 5.48 4.92 -7.56
N SER A 105 6.01 6.05 -7.06
CA SER A 105 7.04 6.09 -6.00
C SER A 105 6.58 6.81 -4.74
N LEU A 106 5.27 7.01 -4.57
CA LEU A 106 4.70 7.76 -3.46
C LEU A 106 3.91 6.83 -2.54
N PHE A 107 4.41 6.65 -1.34
CA PHE A 107 3.81 5.80 -0.31
C PHE A 107 3.43 6.65 0.90
N PHE A 108 2.38 6.25 1.59
CA PHE A 108 1.92 6.86 2.83
C PHE A 108 1.71 5.79 3.88
N HIS A 109 1.90 6.14 5.14
CA HIS A 109 1.48 5.28 6.24
C HIS A 109 -0.05 5.16 6.26
N ALA A 110 -0.58 3.95 6.47
CA ALA A 110 -2.03 3.69 6.47
C ALA A 110 -2.79 4.59 7.43
N ARG A 111 -2.31 4.76 8.67
CA ARG A 111 -2.91 5.66 9.66
C ARG A 111 -2.88 7.13 9.25
N ALA A 112 -1.84 7.56 8.54
CA ALA A 112 -1.78 8.92 8.01
C ALA A 112 -2.87 9.13 6.95
N LEU A 113 -3.08 8.15 6.04
CA LEU A 113 -4.15 8.19 5.05
C LEU A 113 -5.54 8.22 5.68
N GLU A 114 -5.77 7.45 6.75
CA GLU A 114 -7.03 7.50 7.49
C GLU A 114 -7.28 8.89 8.09
N THR A 115 -6.25 9.48 8.70
CA THR A 115 -6.34 10.84 9.26
C THR A 115 -6.60 11.88 8.18
N ILE A 116 -5.91 11.79 7.03
CA ILE A 116 -6.10 12.66 5.87
C ILE A 116 -7.52 12.51 5.32
N GLN A 117 -8.00 11.27 5.18
CA GLN A 117 -9.37 10.99 4.73
C GLN A 117 -10.41 11.61 5.67
N GLY A 118 -10.22 11.49 6.98
CA GLY A 118 -11.11 12.10 7.96
C GLY A 118 -11.20 13.62 7.81
N LYS A 119 -10.04 14.29 7.68
CA LYS A 119 -9.97 15.75 7.44
C LYS A 119 -10.59 16.15 6.11
N LEU A 120 -10.34 15.38 5.05
CA LEU A 120 -10.90 15.60 3.72
C LEU A 120 -12.42 15.51 3.73
N VAL A 121 -12.97 14.45 4.35
CA VAL A 121 -14.42 14.24 4.46
C VAL A 121 -15.07 15.36 5.28
N ALA A 122 -14.45 15.78 6.38
CA ALA A 122 -14.96 16.89 7.20
C ALA A 122 -15.03 18.19 6.38
N LEU A 123 -13.97 18.52 5.65
CA LEU A 123 -13.93 19.73 4.79
C LEU A 123 -14.98 19.67 3.67
N LEU A 124 -15.17 18.50 3.06
CA LEU A 124 -16.16 18.31 1.99
C LEU A 124 -17.62 18.39 2.48
N ARG A 125 -17.87 17.98 3.74
CA ARG A 125 -19.19 18.17 4.36
C ARG A 125 -19.49 19.64 4.59
N GLU A 126 -18.48 20.44 4.91
CA GLU A 126 -18.61 21.88 5.12
C GLU A 126 -18.76 22.64 3.79
N ARG A 127 -17.84 22.37 2.83
CA ARG A 127 -17.72 23.18 1.60
C ARG A 127 -18.42 22.58 0.38
N LYS A 128 -18.94 21.36 0.46
CA LYS A 128 -19.53 20.53 -0.60
C LYS A 128 -18.56 20.16 -1.71
N GLU A 129 -17.73 21.09 -2.17
CA GLU A 129 -16.74 20.91 -3.22
C GLU A 129 -15.40 21.52 -2.84
N ILE A 130 -14.30 20.83 -3.17
CA ILE A 130 -12.92 21.29 -2.94
C ILE A 130 -12.07 21.11 -4.19
N GLY A 131 -11.01 21.91 -4.29
CA GLY A 131 -9.96 21.78 -5.30
C GLY A 131 -8.61 21.39 -4.71
N PRO A 132 -7.57 21.21 -5.55
CA PRO A 132 -6.23 20.89 -5.08
C PRO A 132 -5.63 21.94 -4.14
N GLY A 133 -6.03 23.21 -4.27
CA GLY A 133 -5.63 24.29 -3.37
C GLY A 133 -6.14 24.09 -1.95
N ASP A 134 -7.39 23.70 -1.81
CA ASP A 134 -8.02 23.48 -0.50
C ASP A 134 -7.32 22.35 0.28
N ILE A 135 -6.92 21.25 -0.40
CA ILE A 135 -6.16 20.14 0.21
C ILE A 135 -4.76 20.57 0.58
N LYS A 136 -4.10 21.34 -0.29
CA LYS A 136 -2.78 21.89 -0.01
C LYS A 136 -2.79 22.71 1.29
N ASP A 137 -3.79 23.56 1.44
CA ASP A 137 -3.91 24.43 2.62
C ASP A 137 -4.34 23.65 3.87
N LEU A 138 -5.30 22.70 3.73
CA LEU A 138 -5.76 21.84 4.83
C LEU A 138 -4.64 21.02 5.46
N LEU A 139 -3.73 20.49 4.65
CA LEU A 139 -2.67 19.58 5.07
C LEU A 139 -1.30 20.24 5.15
N ALA A 140 -1.18 21.52 4.78
CA ALA A 140 0.08 22.27 4.68
C ALA A 140 1.12 21.57 3.79
N ILE A 141 0.70 21.02 2.65
CA ILE A 141 1.54 20.25 1.72
C ILE A 141 1.67 20.93 0.36
N SER A 142 2.63 20.47 -0.42
CA SER A 142 2.79 20.91 -1.81
C SER A 142 1.83 20.20 -2.77
N ARG A 143 1.67 20.74 -3.99
CA ARG A 143 0.89 20.11 -5.07
C ARG A 143 1.39 18.71 -5.44
N LYS A 144 2.69 18.43 -5.22
CA LYS A 144 3.33 17.12 -5.42
C LYS A 144 2.59 16.01 -4.66
N TYR A 145 2.05 16.31 -3.47
CA TYR A 145 1.31 15.37 -2.64
C TYR A 145 -0.21 15.53 -2.78
N ALA A 146 -0.70 16.77 -2.90
CA ALA A 146 -2.13 17.07 -2.92
C ALA A 146 -2.86 16.40 -4.11
N ILE A 147 -2.27 16.47 -5.32
CA ILE A 147 -2.89 15.90 -6.52
C ILE A 147 -2.97 14.37 -6.44
N PRO A 148 -1.87 13.63 -6.16
CA PRO A 148 -1.94 12.17 -6.01
C PRO A 148 -2.90 11.71 -4.91
N LEU A 149 -2.99 12.43 -3.78
CA LEU A 149 -3.94 12.11 -2.71
C LEU A 149 -5.39 12.23 -3.18
N LEU A 150 -5.74 13.27 -3.91
CA LEU A 150 -7.09 13.41 -4.48
C LEU A 150 -7.40 12.30 -5.48
N GLU A 151 -6.49 11.97 -6.38
CA GLU A 151 -6.62 10.87 -7.34
C GLU A 151 -6.79 9.52 -6.62
N PHE A 152 -6.06 9.30 -5.53
CA PHE A 152 -6.17 8.11 -4.70
C PHE A 152 -7.53 7.98 -4.02
N PHE A 153 -8.08 9.08 -3.47
CA PHE A 153 -9.41 9.05 -2.86
C PHE A 153 -10.53 8.95 -3.90
N ASP A 154 -10.34 9.48 -5.11
CA ASP A 154 -11.25 9.26 -6.25
C ASP A 154 -11.28 7.75 -6.62
N ALA A 155 -10.11 7.11 -6.75
CA ALA A 155 -9.98 5.68 -7.04
C ALA A 155 -10.60 4.81 -5.94
N ARG A 156 -10.49 5.22 -4.67
CA ARG A 156 -11.12 4.55 -3.53
C ARG A 156 -12.60 4.87 -3.33
N ARG A 157 -13.18 5.64 -4.24
CA ARG A 157 -14.60 6.03 -4.22
C ARG A 157 -15.01 6.83 -2.98
N VAL A 158 -14.08 7.50 -2.33
CA VAL A 158 -14.35 8.46 -1.24
C VAL A 158 -14.84 9.77 -1.84
N THR A 159 -14.20 10.21 -2.92
CA THR A 159 -14.54 11.42 -3.66
C THR A 159 -14.91 11.11 -5.10
N VAL A 160 -15.51 12.09 -5.75
CA VAL A 160 -15.79 12.08 -7.19
C VAL A 160 -15.37 13.42 -7.78
N ARG A 161 -14.76 13.36 -8.97
CA ARG A 161 -14.35 14.56 -9.70
C ARG A 161 -15.56 15.24 -10.35
N VAL A 162 -15.70 16.54 -10.11
CA VAL A 162 -16.72 17.41 -10.70
C VAL A 162 -15.96 18.58 -11.35
N GLY A 163 -15.73 18.50 -12.66
CA GLY A 163 -14.87 19.46 -13.37
C GLY A 163 -13.45 19.48 -12.80
N GLU A 164 -13.00 20.63 -12.32
CA GLU A 164 -11.68 20.81 -11.67
C GLU A 164 -11.73 20.58 -10.14
N ARG A 165 -12.91 20.33 -9.58
CA ARG A 165 -13.15 20.14 -8.15
C ARG A 165 -13.51 18.69 -7.82
N ARG A 166 -13.64 18.38 -6.54
CA ARG A 166 -14.11 17.09 -6.00
C ARG A 166 -15.23 17.31 -5.00
N ALA A 167 -16.19 16.41 -5.02
CA ALA A 167 -17.26 16.30 -4.04
C ALA A 167 -17.22 14.95 -3.34
N LEU A 168 -17.92 14.79 -2.22
CA LEU A 168 -18.10 13.46 -1.62
C LEU A 168 -18.89 12.56 -2.56
N ARG A 169 -18.49 11.31 -2.66
CA ARG A 169 -19.27 10.32 -3.40
C ARG A 169 -20.45 9.85 -2.55
N GLY A 170 -21.67 10.08 -3.04
CA GLY A 170 -22.90 9.66 -2.35
C GLY A 170 -23.41 10.65 -1.30
N GLY A 171 -22.99 11.92 -1.39
CA GLY A 171 -23.57 13.03 -0.65
C GLY A 171 -24.79 13.62 -1.35
#